data_1e9706f7ed3763bab4489dc2801982ba
#
_entry.id   1e9706f7ed3763bab4489dc2801982ba
#
_cell.length_a   1.000
_cell.length_b   1.000
_cell.length_c   1.000
_cell.angle_alpha   90.00
_cell.angle_beta   90.00
_cell.angle_gamma   90.00
#
_symmetry.space_group_name_H-M   'P 1'
#
loop_
_entity.id
_entity.type
_entity.pdbx_description
1 polymer ?
#
loop_
_entity_poly.entity_id
_entity_poly.type
_entity_poly.pdbx_seq_one_letter_code
_entity_poly.pdbx_strand_id
1 'polypeptide(L)'
;VMEDIPNETLSLQQKFQELQHLYHGMVELRLAAEYMLDNLFEERLEKEDFLPLEEGKRYLLVETSYFNPPMDLLTVLQRIQKKGYYPLLAHPERYAYMQMKDYQVLKENQIDFQLNVPSLAGLYGKNVQKKAEDLLKVGMYARIGCDIHSRGFYQRFLQSDIRKKRVTELMN
;
A
#
# COMPACT_ATOMS: atom_id res chain seq x y z
N VAL A 1 7.09 5.75 -5.08
CA VAL A 1 7.35 6.88 -6.00
C VAL A 1 6.91 8.16 -5.31
N MET A 2 7.81 9.11 -5.16
CA MET A 2 7.58 10.39 -4.48
C MET A 2 8.55 11.44 -5.06
N GLU A 3 8.35 12.72 -4.78
CA GLU A 3 9.19 13.82 -5.31
C GLU A 3 10.69 13.59 -5.09
N ASP A 4 11.09 13.17 -3.88
CA ASP A 4 12.49 12.92 -3.54
C ASP A 4 13.06 11.62 -4.15
N ILE A 5 12.19 10.68 -4.56
CA ILE A 5 12.54 9.40 -5.18
C ILE A 5 11.58 9.13 -6.34
N PRO A 6 11.77 9.81 -7.47
CA PRO A 6 10.78 9.83 -8.57
C PRO A 6 10.60 8.49 -9.27
N ASN A 7 11.60 7.60 -9.27
CA ASN A 7 11.50 6.26 -9.85
C ASN A 7 10.71 6.24 -11.17
N GLU A 8 11.36 6.64 -12.27
CA GLU A 8 10.71 6.71 -13.58
C GLU A 8 10.17 5.35 -14.04
N THR A 9 8.96 5.34 -14.59
CA THR A 9 8.24 4.13 -15.00
C THR A 9 9.07 3.23 -15.90
N LEU A 10 9.73 3.80 -16.92
CA LEU A 10 10.60 3.04 -17.83
C LEU A 10 11.81 2.42 -17.11
N SER A 11 12.41 3.15 -16.18
CA SER A 11 13.54 2.64 -15.39
C SER A 11 13.12 1.47 -14.48
N LEU A 12 11.94 1.55 -13.85
CA LEU A 12 11.40 0.46 -13.06
C LEU A 12 11.10 -0.76 -13.91
N GLN A 13 10.53 -0.58 -15.10
CA GLN A 13 10.26 -1.69 -16.04
C GLN A 13 11.55 -2.37 -16.50
N GLN A 14 12.60 -1.61 -16.83
CA GLN A 14 13.89 -2.17 -17.21
C GLN A 14 14.52 -3.00 -16.09
N LYS A 15 14.58 -2.46 -14.86
CA LYS A 15 15.09 -3.18 -13.69
C LYS A 15 14.27 -4.43 -13.38
N PHE A 16 12.98 -4.38 -13.59
CA PHE A 16 12.12 -5.56 -13.39
C PHE A 16 12.40 -6.65 -14.42
N GLN A 17 12.61 -6.30 -15.69
CA GLN A 17 13.03 -7.24 -16.72
C GLN A 17 14.38 -7.89 -16.38
N GLU A 18 15.36 -7.11 -15.94
CA GLU A 18 16.65 -7.64 -15.46
C GLU A 18 16.46 -8.63 -14.30
N LEU A 19 15.60 -8.28 -13.32
CA LEU A 19 15.28 -9.16 -12.21
C LEU A 19 14.60 -10.46 -12.68
N GLN A 20 13.66 -10.39 -13.60
CA GLN A 20 12.99 -11.57 -14.16
C GLN A 20 13.97 -12.53 -14.84
N HIS A 21 14.96 -12.01 -15.56
CA HIS A 21 16.01 -12.84 -16.18
C HIS A 21 16.91 -13.55 -15.16
N LEU A 22 17.12 -12.95 -14.00
CA LEU A 22 17.96 -13.50 -12.93
C LEU A 22 17.19 -14.42 -11.97
N TYR A 23 15.87 -14.33 -11.97
CA TYR A 23 15.03 -15.05 -11.01
C TYR A 23 14.65 -16.44 -11.54
N HIS A 24 15.03 -17.46 -10.80
CA HIS A 24 14.72 -18.87 -11.11
C HIS A 24 13.83 -19.53 -10.04
N GLY A 25 13.14 -18.73 -9.21
CA GLY A 25 12.23 -19.23 -8.19
C GLY A 25 10.86 -19.65 -8.76
N MET A 26 10.02 -20.22 -7.88
CA MET A 26 8.67 -20.69 -8.25
C MET A 26 7.57 -19.63 -8.06
N VAL A 27 7.88 -18.50 -7.45
CA VAL A 27 6.91 -17.43 -7.20
C VAL A 27 6.83 -16.54 -8.43
N GLU A 28 5.63 -16.24 -8.90
CA GLU A 28 5.42 -15.27 -9.97
C GLU A 28 5.81 -13.88 -9.49
N LEU A 29 6.65 -13.20 -10.28
CA LEU A 29 7.03 -11.81 -10.03
C LEU A 29 6.16 -10.86 -10.87
N ARG A 30 5.60 -9.84 -10.26
CA ARG A 30 4.84 -8.77 -10.92
C ARG A 30 5.39 -7.42 -10.52
N LEU A 31 5.28 -6.44 -11.42
CA LEU A 31 5.69 -5.07 -11.18
C LEU A 31 4.47 -4.19 -10.93
N ALA A 32 4.51 -3.47 -9.84
CA ALA A 32 3.61 -2.34 -9.54
C ALA A 32 4.38 -1.28 -8.77
N ALA A 33 3.82 -0.10 -8.58
CA ALA A 33 4.43 0.93 -7.78
C ALA A 33 3.46 1.50 -6.75
N GLU A 34 3.99 1.88 -5.59
CA GLU A 34 3.31 2.66 -4.57
C GLU A 34 3.62 4.14 -4.77
N TYR A 35 2.60 4.98 -4.73
CA TYR A 35 2.70 6.41 -5.04
C TYR A 35 2.35 7.26 -3.82
N MET A 36 3.28 8.13 -3.41
CA MET A 36 2.99 9.20 -2.47
C MET A 36 2.04 10.22 -3.12
N LEU A 37 0.99 10.63 -2.42
CA LEU A 37 0.07 11.67 -2.88
C LEU A 37 0.70 13.06 -2.66
N ASP A 38 1.67 13.39 -3.48
CA ASP A 38 2.43 14.64 -3.51
C ASP A 38 2.26 15.39 -4.86
N ASN A 39 3.06 16.43 -5.12
CA ASN A 39 2.95 17.18 -6.38
C ASN A 39 3.37 16.35 -7.60
N LEU A 40 4.36 15.44 -7.45
CA LEU A 40 4.75 14.53 -8.52
C LEU A 40 3.59 13.59 -8.90
N PHE A 41 2.81 13.15 -7.91
CA PHE A 41 1.62 12.34 -8.15
C PHE A 41 0.59 13.09 -9.03
N GLU A 42 0.38 14.38 -8.77
CA GLU A 42 -0.52 15.21 -9.56
C GLU A 42 -0.11 15.26 -11.04
N GLU A 43 1.18 15.45 -11.31
CA GLU A 43 1.72 15.42 -12.67
C GLU A 43 1.51 14.07 -13.37
N ARG A 44 1.74 12.96 -12.63
CA ARG A 44 1.54 11.59 -13.13
C ARG A 44 0.07 11.29 -13.39
N LEU A 45 -0.82 11.80 -12.54
CA LEU A 45 -2.26 11.62 -12.69
C LEU A 45 -2.77 12.26 -13.99
N GLU A 46 -2.24 13.43 -14.36
CA GLU A 46 -2.59 14.07 -15.63
C GLU A 46 -2.06 13.30 -16.85
N LYS A 47 -0.86 12.71 -16.74
CA LYS A 47 -0.22 11.92 -17.79
C LYS A 47 -0.68 10.46 -17.84
N GLU A 48 -1.40 10.01 -16.81
CA GLU A 48 -1.73 8.59 -16.57
C GLU A 48 -0.49 7.65 -16.57
N ASP A 49 0.65 8.16 -16.10
CA ASP A 49 1.92 7.43 -16.04
C ASP A 49 2.03 6.64 -14.74
N PHE A 50 1.39 5.46 -14.73
CA PHE A 50 1.32 4.60 -13.56
C PHE A 50 1.66 3.14 -13.86
N LEU A 51 2.13 2.43 -12.81
CA LEU A 51 2.28 0.99 -12.75
C LEU A 51 1.26 0.42 -11.75
N PRO A 52 0.01 0.16 -12.17
CA PRO A 52 -1.03 -0.35 -11.29
C PRO A 52 -0.80 -1.82 -10.94
N LEU A 53 -1.43 -2.27 -9.86
CA LEU A 53 -1.59 -3.70 -9.57
C LEU A 53 -2.58 -4.28 -10.59
N GLU A 54 -2.14 -5.28 -11.35
CA GLU A 54 -2.97 -5.95 -12.35
C GLU A 54 -3.58 -7.22 -11.76
N GLU A 55 -4.81 -7.11 -11.26
CA GLU A 55 -5.63 -8.24 -10.83
C GLU A 55 -7.10 -8.03 -11.25
N GLY A 56 -7.34 -7.90 -12.56
CA GLY A 56 -8.70 -7.68 -13.11
C GLY A 56 -9.22 -6.25 -12.94
N LYS A 57 -8.82 -5.57 -11.87
CA LYS A 57 -9.04 -4.12 -11.64
C LYS A 57 -7.70 -3.41 -11.63
N ARG A 58 -7.66 -2.20 -12.20
CA ARG A 58 -6.46 -1.34 -12.21
C ARG A 58 -6.29 -0.66 -10.85
N TYR A 59 -5.91 -1.43 -9.82
CA TYR A 59 -5.63 -0.87 -8.51
C TYR A 59 -4.39 0.02 -8.54
N LEU A 60 -4.51 1.23 -8.04
CA LEU A 60 -3.41 2.15 -7.84
C LEU A 60 -3.09 2.21 -6.35
N LEU A 61 -1.93 1.66 -5.98
CA LEU A 61 -1.45 1.67 -4.61
C LEU A 61 -0.93 3.07 -4.27
N VAL A 62 -1.52 3.68 -3.28
CA VAL A 62 -1.21 5.06 -2.89
C VAL A 62 -0.96 5.18 -1.39
N GLU A 63 -0.06 6.08 -1.02
CA GLU A 63 0.21 6.43 0.38
C GLU A 63 0.17 7.94 0.59
N THR A 64 0.11 8.36 1.84
CA THR A 64 0.18 9.76 2.25
C THR A 64 1.10 9.92 3.47
N SER A 65 1.39 11.14 3.87
CA SER A 65 2.17 11.39 5.07
C SER A 65 1.56 10.72 6.31
N TYR A 66 2.39 10.14 7.16
CA TYR A 66 1.93 9.46 8.38
C TYR A 66 1.39 10.39 9.46
N PHE A 67 1.81 11.65 9.43
CA PHE A 67 1.53 12.62 10.50
C PHE A 67 0.60 13.75 10.05
N ASN A 68 0.68 14.14 8.79
CA ASN A 68 -0.06 15.28 8.25
C ASN A 68 -0.97 14.81 7.12
N PRO A 69 -2.29 14.95 7.25
CA PRO A 69 -3.19 14.63 6.15
C PRO A 69 -2.91 15.55 4.97
N PRO A 70 -2.97 15.06 3.73
CA PRO A 70 -3.04 15.95 2.57
C PRO A 70 -4.30 16.78 2.65
N MET A 71 -4.27 18.00 2.13
CA MET A 71 -5.49 18.77 1.96
C MET A 71 -6.44 17.98 1.05
N ASP A 72 -7.61 17.62 1.60
CA ASP A 72 -8.69 16.97 0.86
C ASP A 72 -8.31 15.59 0.24
N LEU A 73 -7.82 14.67 1.08
CA LEU A 73 -7.47 13.30 0.70
C LEU A 73 -8.57 12.62 -0.13
N LEU A 74 -9.85 12.77 0.29
CA LEU A 74 -10.96 12.13 -0.41
C LEU A 74 -11.11 12.63 -1.84
N THR A 75 -10.96 13.93 -2.09
CA THR A 75 -11.03 14.50 -3.44
C THR A 75 -9.91 13.96 -4.34
N VAL A 76 -8.69 13.84 -3.83
CA VAL A 76 -7.58 13.24 -4.60
C VAL A 76 -7.90 11.80 -4.97
N LEU A 77 -8.38 10.99 -4.01
CA LEU A 77 -8.76 9.60 -4.27
C LEU A 77 -9.91 9.48 -5.28
N GLN A 78 -10.90 10.36 -5.21
CA GLN A 78 -11.99 10.41 -6.20
C GLN A 78 -11.51 10.83 -7.61
N ARG A 79 -10.48 11.66 -7.71
CA ARG A 79 -9.85 11.98 -9.00
C ARG A 79 -9.17 10.76 -9.63
N ILE A 80 -8.54 9.92 -8.83
CA ILE A 80 -8.00 8.62 -9.27
C ILE A 80 -9.12 7.75 -9.85
N GLN A 81 -10.29 7.68 -9.16
CA GLN A 81 -11.45 6.93 -9.64
C GLN A 81 -11.99 7.47 -10.97
N LYS A 82 -12.04 8.79 -11.13
CA LYS A 82 -12.48 9.43 -12.38
C LYS A 82 -11.58 9.11 -13.58
N LYS A 83 -10.30 8.80 -13.34
CA LYS A 83 -9.35 8.33 -14.37
C LYS A 83 -9.44 6.81 -14.63
N GLY A 84 -10.39 6.11 -14.02
CA GLY A 84 -10.64 4.67 -14.24
C GLY A 84 -9.72 3.75 -13.43
N TYR A 85 -9.06 4.25 -12.40
CA TYR A 85 -8.29 3.46 -11.44
C TYR A 85 -9.10 3.21 -10.16
N TYR A 86 -8.71 2.17 -9.42
CA TYR A 86 -9.27 1.86 -8.11
C TYR A 86 -8.23 2.22 -7.05
N PRO A 87 -8.45 3.27 -6.22
CA PRO A 87 -7.51 3.62 -5.18
C PRO A 87 -7.40 2.52 -4.14
N LEU A 88 -6.18 2.09 -3.85
CA LEU A 88 -5.84 1.18 -2.76
C LEU A 88 -4.92 1.92 -1.80
N LEU A 89 -5.46 2.33 -0.65
CA LEU A 89 -4.69 3.05 0.36
C LEU A 89 -3.79 2.08 1.12
N ALA A 90 -2.48 2.28 1.01
CA ALA A 90 -1.47 1.46 1.66
C ALA A 90 -1.47 1.70 3.17
N HIS A 91 -1.27 0.64 3.96
CA HIS A 91 -1.02 0.67 5.41
C HIS A 91 -1.78 1.77 6.19
N PRO A 92 -3.12 1.89 6.04
CA PRO A 92 -3.90 2.98 6.64
C PRO A 92 -3.78 3.04 8.17
N GLU A 93 -3.43 1.93 8.82
CA GLU A 93 -3.16 1.86 10.25
C GLU A 93 -1.96 2.70 10.71
N ARG A 94 -1.07 3.11 9.80
CA ARG A 94 0.12 3.91 10.10
C ARG A 94 -0.17 5.42 10.15
N TYR A 95 -1.30 5.88 9.62
CA TYR A 95 -1.66 7.30 9.63
C TYR A 95 -2.14 7.73 11.01
N ALA A 96 -1.31 8.52 11.72
CA ALA A 96 -1.56 8.90 13.11
C ALA A 96 -2.83 9.75 13.28
N TYR A 97 -3.17 10.54 12.28
CA TYR A 97 -4.31 11.47 12.29
C TYR A 97 -5.66 10.81 12.02
N MET A 98 -5.70 9.60 11.40
CA MET A 98 -6.96 8.96 11.04
C MET A 98 -7.64 8.28 12.22
N GLN A 99 -8.93 8.50 12.34
CA GLN A 99 -9.84 7.86 13.29
C GLN A 99 -10.79 6.90 12.57
N MET A 100 -11.51 6.06 13.32
CA MET A 100 -12.45 5.07 12.72
C MET A 100 -13.46 5.70 11.76
N LYS A 101 -13.98 6.89 12.07
CA LYS A 101 -14.90 7.62 11.20
C LYS A 101 -14.30 7.97 9.83
N ASP A 102 -12.99 8.29 9.79
CA ASP A 102 -12.32 8.67 8.55
C ASP A 102 -12.18 7.46 7.62
N TYR A 103 -11.87 6.29 8.18
CA TYR A 103 -11.86 5.02 7.43
C TYR A 103 -13.24 4.65 6.89
N GLN A 104 -14.29 4.85 7.69
CA GLN A 104 -15.68 4.60 7.26
C GLN A 104 -16.05 5.48 6.06
N VAL A 105 -15.76 6.78 6.12
CA VAL A 105 -16.00 7.71 5.00
C VAL A 105 -15.27 7.26 3.74
N LEU A 106 -14.01 6.83 3.85
CA LEU A 106 -13.25 6.33 2.69
C LEU A 106 -13.87 5.05 2.13
N LYS A 107 -14.29 4.11 2.98
CA LYS A 107 -14.95 2.86 2.53
C LYS A 107 -16.28 3.12 1.84
N GLU A 108 -17.12 4.05 2.35
CA GLU A 108 -18.36 4.48 1.72
C GLU A 108 -18.13 5.07 0.32
N ASN A 109 -16.95 5.66 0.10
CA ASN A 109 -16.51 6.17 -1.20
C ASN A 109 -15.72 5.14 -2.03
N GLN A 110 -15.82 3.84 -1.70
CA GLN A 110 -15.20 2.74 -2.45
C GLN A 110 -13.66 2.81 -2.52
N ILE A 111 -13.05 3.33 -1.47
CA ILE A 111 -11.59 3.29 -1.31
C ILE A 111 -11.21 1.99 -0.59
N ASP A 112 -10.37 1.19 -1.23
CA ASP A 112 -9.88 -0.03 -0.64
C ASP A 112 -8.62 0.19 0.20
N PHE A 113 -8.38 -0.71 1.18
CA PHE A 113 -7.24 -0.62 2.09
C PHE A 113 -6.36 -1.87 2.00
N GLN A 114 -5.04 -1.65 2.02
CA GLN A 114 -4.06 -2.71 2.13
C GLN A 114 -3.48 -2.74 3.55
N LEU A 115 -3.69 -3.85 4.27
CA LEU A 115 -3.04 -4.10 5.53
C LEU A 115 -1.54 -4.32 5.33
N ASN A 116 -0.71 -3.68 6.14
CA ASN A 116 0.69 -4.04 6.26
C ASN A 116 0.88 -5.10 7.36
N VAL A 117 1.19 -6.34 6.96
CA VAL A 117 1.31 -7.47 7.91
C VAL A 117 2.33 -7.21 9.03
N PRO A 118 3.50 -6.58 8.80
CA PRO A 118 4.41 -6.17 9.87
C PRO A 118 3.80 -5.25 10.93
N SER A 119 2.73 -4.52 10.62
CA SER A 119 2.00 -3.71 11.62
C SER A 119 1.36 -4.59 12.69
N LEU A 120 0.77 -5.72 12.31
CA LEU A 120 0.23 -6.70 13.26
C LEU A 120 1.32 -7.35 14.12
N ALA A 121 2.55 -7.43 13.60
CA ALA A 121 3.72 -7.92 14.35
C ALA A 121 4.25 -6.89 15.37
N GLY A 122 3.68 -5.68 15.41
CA GLY A 122 4.13 -4.62 16.30
C GLY A 122 5.45 -3.96 15.86
N LEU A 123 5.93 -4.22 14.63
CA LEU A 123 7.21 -3.68 14.15
C LEU A 123 7.20 -2.16 13.95
N TYR A 124 6.02 -1.56 13.94
CA TYR A 124 5.80 -0.10 13.88
C TYR A 124 5.24 0.47 15.20
N GLY A 125 5.34 -0.32 16.30
CA GLY A 125 4.90 0.08 17.63
C GLY A 125 3.45 -0.31 17.97
N LYS A 126 3.13 -0.25 19.27
CA LYS A 126 1.87 -0.76 19.83
C LYS A 126 0.62 -0.03 19.31
N ASN A 127 0.72 1.28 19.07
CA ASN A 127 -0.43 2.06 18.58
C ASN A 127 -0.82 1.64 17.16
N VAL A 128 0.16 1.45 16.27
CA VAL A 128 -0.06 0.97 14.92
C VAL A 128 -0.60 -0.46 14.94
N GLN A 129 -0.02 -1.32 15.76
CA GLN A 129 -0.49 -2.70 15.93
C GLN A 129 -1.97 -2.73 16.35
N LYS A 130 -2.32 -1.97 17.41
CA LYS A 130 -3.70 -1.91 17.88
C LYS A 130 -4.66 -1.42 16.79
N LYS A 131 -4.29 -0.36 16.07
CA LYS A 131 -5.11 0.18 14.98
C LYS A 131 -5.28 -0.85 13.84
N ALA A 132 -4.21 -1.57 13.47
CA ALA A 132 -4.28 -2.66 12.50
C ALA A 132 -5.26 -3.76 12.94
N GLU A 133 -5.20 -4.17 14.22
CA GLU A 133 -6.10 -5.17 14.79
C GLU A 133 -7.56 -4.69 14.84
N ASP A 134 -7.79 -3.41 15.19
CA ASP A 134 -9.13 -2.84 15.25
C ASP A 134 -9.77 -2.74 13.85
N LEU A 135 -9.01 -2.28 12.82
CA LEU A 135 -9.47 -2.24 11.44
C LEU A 135 -9.72 -3.63 10.85
N LEU A 136 -8.88 -4.61 11.22
CA LEU A 136 -9.04 -6.00 10.78
C LEU A 136 -10.32 -6.62 11.34
N LYS A 137 -10.61 -6.40 12.63
CA LYS A 137 -11.84 -6.92 13.29
C LYS A 137 -13.12 -6.46 12.58
N VAL A 138 -13.12 -5.26 12.04
CA VAL A 138 -14.31 -4.70 11.37
C VAL A 138 -14.27 -4.89 9.84
N GLY A 139 -13.34 -5.71 9.33
CA GLY A 139 -13.29 -6.09 7.92
C GLY A 139 -12.94 -4.95 6.95
N MET A 140 -12.13 -3.98 7.38
CA MET A 140 -11.81 -2.81 6.56
C MET A 140 -10.84 -3.11 5.41
N TYR A 141 -10.00 -4.14 5.54
CA TYR A 141 -8.97 -4.43 4.56
C TYR A 141 -9.47 -5.26 3.38
N ALA A 142 -9.06 -4.90 2.18
CA ALA A 142 -9.32 -5.62 0.94
C ALA A 142 -8.10 -6.40 0.43
N ARG A 143 -6.90 -6.00 0.84
CA ARG A 143 -5.62 -6.58 0.42
C ARG A 143 -4.65 -6.63 1.59
N ILE A 144 -3.61 -7.46 1.45
CA ILE A 144 -2.49 -7.53 2.39
C ILE A 144 -1.17 -7.29 1.66
N GLY A 145 -0.21 -6.69 2.36
CA GLY A 145 1.15 -6.46 1.88
C GLY A 145 2.14 -6.48 3.04
N CYS A 146 3.43 -6.48 2.73
CA CYS A 146 4.48 -6.53 3.76
C CYS A 146 5.38 -5.29 3.78
N ASP A 147 5.29 -4.42 2.80
CA ASP A 147 6.02 -3.14 2.71
C ASP A 147 7.50 -3.28 3.12
N ILE A 148 8.19 -4.27 2.52
CA ILE A 148 9.56 -4.63 2.90
C ILE A 148 10.56 -3.89 2.02
N HIS A 149 11.28 -2.93 2.62
CA HIS A 149 12.25 -2.09 1.95
C HIS A 149 13.71 -2.48 2.20
N SER A 150 13.99 -3.40 3.12
CA SER A 150 15.35 -3.82 3.41
C SER A 150 15.45 -5.25 3.91
N ARG A 151 16.62 -5.88 3.66
CA ARG A 151 16.93 -7.22 4.17
C ARG A 151 16.86 -7.29 5.71
N GLY A 152 17.35 -6.28 6.40
CA GLY A 152 17.33 -6.25 7.87
C GLY A 152 15.92 -6.17 8.44
N PHE A 153 15.01 -5.40 7.79
CA PHE A 153 13.61 -5.37 8.16
C PHE A 153 12.93 -6.72 7.89
N TYR A 154 13.18 -7.32 6.74
CA TYR A 154 12.69 -8.66 6.39
C TYR A 154 13.10 -9.72 7.41
N GLN A 155 14.37 -9.74 7.84
CA GLN A 155 14.85 -10.68 8.85
C GLN A 155 14.13 -10.50 10.20
N ARG A 156 13.90 -9.27 10.66
CA ARG A 156 13.12 -8.99 11.87
C ARG A 156 11.66 -9.45 11.74
N PHE A 157 11.05 -9.20 10.59
CA PHE A 157 9.71 -9.67 10.31
C PHE A 157 9.62 -11.20 10.34
N LEU A 158 10.58 -11.89 9.76
CA LEU A 158 10.65 -13.34 9.78
C LEU A 158 10.79 -13.95 11.20
N GLN A 159 11.36 -13.22 12.14
CA GLN A 159 11.52 -13.63 13.54
C GLN A 159 10.29 -13.31 14.40
N SER A 160 9.34 -12.52 13.90
CA SER A 160 8.15 -12.14 14.64
C SER A 160 7.15 -13.29 14.77
N ASP A 161 6.40 -13.34 15.89
CA ASP A 161 5.44 -14.41 16.21
C ASP A 161 4.21 -14.49 15.28
N ILE A 162 3.95 -13.45 14.50
CA ILE A 162 2.83 -13.40 13.55
C ILE A 162 2.94 -14.46 12.45
N ARG A 163 4.13 -14.94 12.20
CA ARG A 163 4.45 -15.84 11.08
C ARG A 163 3.66 -17.15 11.04
N LYS A 164 3.11 -17.62 12.17
CA LYS A 164 2.56 -18.98 12.27
C LYS A 164 1.03 -19.07 12.37
N LYS A 165 0.34 -18.06 12.84
CA LYS A 165 -1.07 -18.21 13.20
C LYS A 165 -2.04 -17.26 12.49
N ARG A 166 -1.69 -16.00 12.29
CA ARG A 166 -2.62 -14.96 11.78
C ARG A 166 -2.60 -14.75 10.27
N VAL A 167 -1.47 -14.96 9.59
CA VAL A 167 -1.43 -14.77 8.12
C VAL A 167 -2.28 -15.83 7.42
N THR A 168 -2.30 -17.06 7.92
CA THR A 168 -3.12 -18.14 7.36
C THR A 168 -4.62 -17.88 7.58
N GLU A 169 -4.99 -17.28 8.71
CA GLU A 169 -6.38 -16.87 9.01
C GLU A 169 -6.83 -15.64 8.19
N LEU A 170 -5.89 -14.80 7.72
CA LEU A 170 -6.15 -13.62 6.89
C LEU A 170 -6.29 -13.94 5.40
N MET A 171 -5.84 -15.13 4.99
CA MET A 171 -5.87 -15.56 3.58
C MET A 171 -7.06 -16.48 3.27
N ASN A 172 -7.85 -16.85 4.28
CA ASN A 172 -9.11 -17.61 4.17
C ASN A 172 -10.31 -16.69 4.35
#